data_67d63e99f502ec921799fb6161581286
#
_entry.id   67d63e99f502ec921799fb6161581286
#
_cell.length_a   1.000
_cell.length_b   1.000
_cell.length_c   1.000
_cell.angle_alpha   90.00
_cell.angle_beta   90.00
_cell.angle_gamma   90.00
#
_symmetry.space_group_name_H-M   'P 1'
#
loop_
_entity.id
_entity.type
_entity.pdbx_description
1 polymer ?
#
loop_
_entity_poly.entity_id
_entity_poly.type
_entity_poly.pdbx_seq_one_letter_code
_entity_poly.pdbx_strand_id
1 'polypeptide(L)'
;IGNAGCSIRIGYISLMPEDTWKGHGLRKDIIEKLEGLHPRFMRYPGGCIVEGYTKANALRFSQLMGPVWERPSTFLLWFYRTTNGFGYREFLQLCEDMNMAAMYVINCGMTCQARKPDFFDPVEMEELYQECTDAIDYAIAPTETEMGSKRAADGHPAPYALKYIEIGNENRDEPYFKNYEWFYQ
;
A
#
# COMPACT_ATOMS: atom_id res chain seq x y z
N ILE A 1 -19.95 25.17 19.82
CA ILE A 1 -21.12 26.04 19.69
C ILE A 1 -20.59 27.43 19.32
N GLY A 2 -20.82 27.87 18.09
CA GLY A 2 -20.35 29.13 17.57
C GLY A 2 -21.37 30.27 17.74
N ASN A 3 -20.91 31.51 17.58
CA ASN A 3 -21.79 32.68 17.54
C ASN A 3 -22.57 32.71 16.23
N ALA A 4 -23.75 33.29 16.24
CA ALA A 4 -24.57 33.48 15.05
C ALA A 4 -23.75 34.30 13.99
N GLY A 5 -23.74 33.81 12.74
CA GLY A 5 -22.98 34.41 11.65
C GLY A 5 -21.52 33.90 11.45
N CYS A 6 -21.05 32.98 12.31
CA CYS A 6 -19.77 32.32 12.10
C CYS A 6 -19.91 31.11 11.17
N SER A 7 -18.92 30.88 10.30
CA SER A 7 -18.81 29.68 9.48
C SER A 7 -17.49 28.97 9.78
N ILE A 8 -17.53 27.65 9.76
CA ILE A 8 -16.34 26.80 9.85
C ILE A 8 -16.26 25.92 8.60
N ARG A 9 -15.06 25.66 8.15
CA ARG A 9 -14.79 24.66 7.10
C ARG A 9 -14.27 23.41 7.75
N ILE A 10 -14.88 22.27 7.45
CA ILE A 10 -14.47 20.97 7.98
C ILE A 10 -13.98 20.15 6.79
N GLY A 11 -12.69 19.76 6.80
CA GLY A 11 -12.08 18.97 5.74
C GLY A 11 -12.10 17.47 6.04
N TYR A 12 -11.76 17.11 7.26
CA TYR A 12 -11.67 15.71 7.68
C TYR A 12 -12.19 15.56 9.12
N ILE A 13 -12.97 14.51 9.34
CA ILE A 13 -13.43 14.12 10.67
C ILE A 13 -13.16 12.63 10.84
N SER A 14 -12.44 12.25 11.89
CA SER A 14 -12.26 10.86 12.28
C SER A 14 -12.50 10.70 13.77
N LEU A 15 -12.93 9.50 14.14
CA LEU A 15 -13.04 9.04 15.51
C LEU A 15 -12.33 7.69 15.60
N MET A 16 -11.19 7.67 16.27
CA MET A 16 -10.37 6.48 16.43
C MET A 16 -10.30 6.12 17.92
N PRO A 17 -10.23 4.82 18.29
CA PRO A 17 -9.93 4.43 19.65
C PRO A 17 -8.57 4.98 20.10
N GLU A 18 -8.46 5.37 21.36
CA GLU A 18 -7.16 5.75 21.94
C GLU A 18 -6.31 4.49 22.22
N ASP A 19 -6.96 3.41 22.70
CA ASP A 19 -6.31 2.10 22.90
C ASP A 19 -6.24 1.35 21.57
N THR A 20 -5.08 1.39 20.94
CA THR A 20 -4.78 0.71 19.68
C THR A 20 -3.74 -0.38 19.88
N TRP A 21 -3.62 -1.30 18.93
CA TRP A 21 -2.62 -2.37 18.98
C TRP A 21 -1.20 -1.78 19.08
N LYS A 22 -0.52 -2.11 20.21
CA LYS A 22 0.82 -1.59 20.54
C LYS A 22 0.99 -0.06 20.41
N GLY A 23 -0.10 0.69 20.39
CA GLY A 23 -0.09 2.14 20.18
C GLY A 23 0.11 2.60 18.73
N HIS A 24 0.09 1.69 17.75
CA HIS A 24 0.40 1.99 16.34
C HIS A 24 -0.83 2.27 15.47
N GLY A 25 -1.98 2.61 16.08
CA GLY A 25 -3.15 3.10 15.37
C GLY A 25 -4.11 2.03 14.83
N LEU A 26 -3.78 0.75 14.93
CA LEU A 26 -4.63 -0.34 14.46
C LEU A 26 -5.62 -0.83 15.53
N ARG A 27 -6.78 -1.29 15.09
CA ARG A 27 -7.83 -1.82 15.96
C ARG A 27 -7.36 -3.07 16.70
N LYS A 28 -7.23 -2.95 18.02
CA LYS A 28 -6.74 -3.99 18.91
C LYS A 28 -7.58 -5.27 18.85
N ASP A 29 -8.91 -5.14 18.88
CA ASP A 29 -9.85 -6.26 18.83
C ASP A 29 -9.72 -7.12 17.57
N ILE A 30 -9.37 -6.52 16.42
CA ILE A 30 -9.15 -7.23 15.16
C ILE A 30 -7.76 -7.88 15.16
N ILE A 31 -6.72 -7.13 15.56
CA ILE A 31 -5.34 -7.63 15.50
C ILE A 31 -5.11 -8.76 16.50
N GLU A 32 -5.72 -8.72 17.68
CA GLU A 32 -5.69 -9.85 18.64
C GLU A 32 -6.24 -11.16 18.03
N LYS A 33 -7.27 -11.07 17.17
CA LYS A 33 -7.78 -12.26 16.46
C LYS A 33 -6.83 -12.76 15.39
N LEU A 34 -6.18 -11.84 14.68
CA LEU A 34 -5.16 -12.20 13.68
C LEU A 34 -3.92 -12.82 14.36
N GLU A 35 -3.48 -12.27 15.49
CA GLU A 35 -2.37 -12.80 16.26
C GLU A 35 -2.64 -14.25 16.71
N GLY A 36 -3.86 -14.55 17.12
CA GLY A 36 -4.28 -15.91 17.48
C GLY A 36 -4.15 -16.95 16.36
N LEU A 37 -4.03 -16.53 15.10
CA LEU A 37 -3.78 -17.40 13.94
C LEU A 37 -2.29 -17.70 13.73
N HIS A 38 -1.40 -16.99 14.43
CA HIS A 38 0.06 -17.09 14.30
C HIS A 38 0.57 -17.01 12.86
N PRO A 39 0.16 -15.97 12.06
CA PRO A 39 0.54 -15.86 10.67
C PRO A 39 2.05 -15.68 10.53
N ARG A 40 2.63 -16.23 9.46
CA ARG A 40 4.07 -16.17 9.19
C ARG A 40 4.45 -15.07 8.20
N PHE A 41 3.49 -14.64 7.39
CA PHE A 41 3.67 -13.55 6.42
C PHE A 41 2.34 -12.85 6.18
N MET A 42 2.42 -11.64 5.66
CA MET A 42 1.27 -10.88 5.17
C MET A 42 1.54 -10.43 3.74
N ARG A 43 0.59 -10.68 2.84
CA ARG A 43 0.58 -10.24 1.46
C ARG A 43 -0.26 -8.98 1.31
N TYR A 44 0.32 -7.90 0.82
CA TYR A 44 -0.35 -6.60 0.72
C TYR A 44 0.09 -5.84 -0.55
N PRO A 45 -0.75 -4.99 -1.17
CA PRO A 45 -2.17 -4.76 -0.86
C PRO A 45 -3.07 -5.88 -1.38
N GLY A 46 -2.54 -6.82 -2.08
CA GLY A 46 -3.22 -7.98 -2.65
C GLY A 46 -3.33 -7.88 -4.16
N GLY A 47 -3.84 -8.94 -4.79
CA GLY A 47 -3.74 -9.21 -6.20
C GLY A 47 -4.41 -8.24 -7.15
N CYS A 48 -5.66 -8.52 -7.50
CA CYS A 48 -6.38 -7.69 -8.48
C CYS A 48 -6.51 -6.21 -8.08
N ILE A 49 -6.28 -5.86 -6.81
CA ILE A 49 -6.34 -4.47 -6.35
C ILE A 49 -5.19 -3.62 -6.94
N VAL A 50 -3.98 -4.19 -7.09
CA VAL A 50 -2.85 -3.47 -7.71
C VAL A 50 -3.01 -3.37 -9.22
N GLU A 51 -3.74 -4.29 -9.83
CA GLU A 51 -3.98 -4.32 -11.27
C GLU A 51 -5.13 -3.40 -11.68
N GLY A 52 -6.19 -3.34 -10.89
CA GLY A 52 -7.41 -2.61 -11.19
C GLY A 52 -8.23 -3.23 -12.32
N TYR A 53 -9.43 -2.69 -12.56
CA TYR A 53 -10.25 -2.97 -13.72
C TYR A 53 -9.85 -2.09 -14.92
N THR A 54 -9.33 -0.91 -14.62
CA THR A 54 -8.73 0.05 -15.56
C THR A 54 -7.42 0.57 -14.96
N LYS A 55 -6.54 1.12 -15.76
CA LYS A 55 -5.30 1.76 -15.28
C LYS A 55 -5.57 2.82 -14.20
N ALA A 56 -6.65 3.57 -14.33
CA ALA A 56 -7.02 4.63 -13.39
C ALA A 56 -7.42 4.15 -12.00
N ASN A 57 -7.83 2.90 -11.85
CA ASN A 57 -8.18 2.32 -10.54
C ASN A 57 -7.25 1.17 -10.11
N ALA A 58 -6.12 1.02 -10.79
CA ALA A 58 -4.99 0.26 -10.28
C ALA A 58 -4.41 0.99 -9.06
N LEU A 59 -4.31 0.28 -7.93
CA LEU A 59 -3.81 0.89 -6.71
C LEU A 59 -2.30 1.12 -6.80
N ARG A 60 -1.88 2.36 -6.54
CA ARG A 60 -0.49 2.80 -6.64
C ARG A 60 0.13 3.00 -5.26
N PHE A 61 1.44 2.79 -5.15
CA PHE A 61 2.20 3.03 -3.91
C PHE A 61 2.00 4.45 -3.38
N SER A 62 2.09 5.44 -4.26
CA SER A 62 1.91 6.85 -3.90
C SER A 62 0.57 7.15 -3.22
N GLN A 63 -0.49 6.39 -3.51
CA GLN A 63 -1.81 6.53 -2.88
C GLN A 63 -1.88 5.92 -1.47
N LEU A 64 -0.89 5.15 -1.07
CA LEU A 64 -0.79 4.45 0.21
C LEU A 64 0.10 5.16 1.22
N MET A 65 0.70 6.30 0.80
CA MET A 65 1.67 7.06 1.57
C MET A 65 1.09 8.34 2.16
N GLY A 66 1.81 8.93 3.09
CA GLY A 66 1.45 10.18 3.75
C GLY A 66 0.33 10.05 4.79
N PRO A 67 -0.14 11.19 5.34
CA PRO A 67 -1.20 11.23 6.33
C PRO A 67 -2.51 10.63 5.81
N VAL A 68 -3.22 9.87 6.65
CA VAL A 68 -4.45 9.16 6.25
C VAL A 68 -5.51 10.08 5.63
N TRP A 69 -5.61 11.32 6.11
CA TRP A 69 -6.57 12.31 5.61
C TRP A 69 -6.22 12.95 4.26
N GLU A 70 -5.02 12.70 3.76
CA GLU A 70 -4.54 13.16 2.45
C GLU A 70 -4.56 12.04 1.40
N ARG A 71 -4.70 10.78 1.82
CA ARG A 71 -4.74 9.64 0.92
C ARG A 71 -6.01 9.65 0.08
N PRO A 72 -5.90 9.51 -1.26
CA PRO A 72 -7.08 9.46 -2.12
C PRO A 72 -7.87 8.18 -1.88
N SER A 73 -9.20 8.28 -1.94
CA SER A 73 -10.07 7.11 -1.95
C SER A 73 -10.08 6.47 -3.33
N THR A 74 -9.84 5.16 -3.40
CA THR A 74 -9.79 4.40 -4.66
C THR A 74 -11.06 3.58 -4.86
N PHE A 75 -11.67 3.65 -6.05
CA PHE A 75 -12.79 2.80 -6.42
C PHE A 75 -12.24 1.47 -6.96
N LEU A 76 -12.50 0.40 -6.24
CA LEU A 76 -11.93 -0.91 -6.55
C LEU A 76 -12.73 -1.65 -7.63
N LEU A 77 -12.08 -2.63 -8.26
CA LEU A 77 -12.69 -3.46 -9.30
C LEU A 77 -13.85 -4.36 -8.79
N TRP A 78 -14.05 -4.43 -7.48
CA TRP A 78 -15.18 -5.13 -6.85
C TRP A 78 -16.37 -4.19 -6.53
N PHE A 79 -16.41 -3.00 -7.14
CA PHE A 79 -17.50 -2.03 -7.03
C PHE A 79 -17.72 -1.42 -5.64
N TYR A 80 -16.67 -1.31 -4.84
CA TYR A 80 -16.66 -0.54 -3.60
C TYR A 80 -15.40 0.32 -3.49
N ARG A 81 -15.38 1.23 -2.52
CA ARG A 81 -14.25 2.13 -2.28
C ARG A 81 -13.42 1.67 -1.10
N THR A 82 -12.10 1.82 -1.24
CA THR A 82 -11.18 1.85 -0.11
C THR A 82 -10.82 3.29 0.21
N THR A 83 -10.63 3.60 1.49
CA THR A 83 -10.11 4.89 1.96
C THR A 83 -8.59 4.96 1.93
N ASN A 84 -7.91 3.84 1.65
CA ASN A 84 -6.47 3.67 1.79
C ASN A 84 -5.96 3.99 3.22
N GLY A 85 -6.84 3.93 4.22
CA GLY A 85 -6.50 4.18 5.62
C GLY A 85 -5.55 3.15 6.21
N PHE A 86 -5.59 1.91 5.73
CA PHE A 86 -4.55 0.91 5.94
C PHE A 86 -3.61 0.98 4.72
N GLY A 87 -2.52 1.72 4.86
CA GLY A 87 -1.57 1.95 3.79
C GLY A 87 -0.28 1.14 3.94
N TYR A 88 0.74 1.55 3.22
CA TYR A 88 2.01 0.82 3.17
C TYR A 88 2.77 0.82 4.51
N ARG A 89 2.81 1.97 5.19
CA ARG A 89 3.40 2.08 6.53
C ARG A 89 2.69 1.19 7.54
N GLU A 90 1.36 1.24 7.58
CA GLU A 90 0.55 0.43 8.49
C GLU A 90 0.75 -1.08 8.24
N PHE A 91 0.90 -1.46 6.97
CA PHE A 91 1.23 -2.84 6.59
C PHE A 91 2.59 -3.28 7.12
N LEU A 92 3.63 -2.49 6.90
CA LEU A 92 4.98 -2.81 7.38
C LEU A 92 5.05 -2.87 8.90
N GLN A 93 4.42 -1.90 9.57
CA GLN A 93 4.36 -1.85 11.03
C GLN A 93 3.62 -3.06 11.60
N LEU A 94 2.50 -3.46 11.00
CA LEU A 94 1.78 -4.65 11.43
C LEU A 94 2.62 -5.93 11.27
N CYS A 95 3.35 -6.04 10.16
CA CYS A 95 4.25 -7.17 9.94
C CYS A 95 5.34 -7.25 11.03
N GLU A 96 5.94 -6.12 11.40
CA GLU A 96 6.92 -6.05 12.47
C GLU A 96 6.30 -6.39 13.81
N ASP A 97 5.17 -5.78 14.14
CA ASP A 97 4.46 -5.99 15.41
C ASP A 97 4.08 -7.45 15.69
N MET A 98 3.78 -8.19 14.63
CA MET A 98 3.36 -9.58 14.67
C MET A 98 4.49 -10.56 14.31
N ASN A 99 5.70 -10.07 14.07
CA ASN A 99 6.84 -10.88 13.60
C ASN A 99 6.53 -11.69 12.33
N MET A 100 5.87 -11.05 11.37
CA MET A 100 5.54 -11.60 10.06
C MET A 100 6.52 -11.13 9.00
N ALA A 101 6.76 -11.95 7.98
CA ALA A 101 7.43 -11.50 6.77
C ALA A 101 6.48 -10.62 5.94
N ALA A 102 6.93 -9.43 5.56
CA ALA A 102 6.18 -8.57 4.65
C ALA A 102 6.39 -9.03 3.20
N MET A 103 5.29 -9.22 2.47
CA MET A 103 5.26 -9.48 1.02
C MET A 103 4.44 -8.36 0.36
N TYR A 104 5.11 -7.53 -0.42
CA TYR A 104 4.46 -6.44 -1.13
C TYR A 104 4.20 -6.82 -2.58
N VAL A 105 2.99 -6.57 -3.06
CA VAL A 105 2.55 -6.89 -4.43
C VAL A 105 2.62 -5.64 -5.29
N ILE A 106 3.27 -5.74 -6.44
CA ILE A 106 3.36 -4.66 -7.44
C ILE A 106 2.61 -5.02 -8.72
N ASN A 107 2.13 -4.01 -9.43
CA ASN A 107 1.55 -4.18 -10.76
C ASN A 107 2.64 -4.55 -11.76
N CYS A 108 2.39 -5.54 -12.60
CA CYS A 108 3.28 -6.00 -13.66
C CYS A 108 3.02 -5.31 -15.03
N GLY A 109 2.51 -4.07 -15.02
CA GLY A 109 2.26 -3.30 -16.24
C GLY A 109 1.01 -3.72 -17.01
N MET A 110 -0.01 -4.23 -16.30
CA MET A 110 -1.31 -4.52 -16.91
C MET A 110 -2.44 -4.43 -15.89
N THR A 111 -3.65 -4.18 -16.40
CA THR A 111 -4.87 -4.32 -15.59
C THR A 111 -5.25 -5.79 -15.43
N CYS A 112 -6.19 -6.10 -14.53
CA CYS A 112 -6.57 -7.45 -14.19
C CYS A 112 -6.83 -8.32 -15.42
N GLN A 113 -5.92 -9.25 -15.70
CA GLN A 113 -5.91 -10.03 -16.93
C GLN A 113 -7.14 -10.92 -17.08
N ALA A 114 -7.68 -11.41 -15.97
CA ALA A 114 -8.87 -12.25 -15.97
C ALA A 114 -10.17 -11.48 -16.30
N ARG A 115 -10.15 -10.13 -16.26
CA ARG A 115 -11.32 -9.29 -16.45
C ARG A 115 -11.26 -8.47 -17.74
N LYS A 116 -10.32 -7.55 -17.83
CA LYS A 116 -10.16 -6.67 -18.98
C LYS A 116 -8.69 -6.27 -19.08
N PRO A 117 -7.84 -7.09 -19.72
CA PRO A 117 -6.43 -6.76 -19.86
C PRO A 117 -6.25 -5.49 -20.70
N ASP A 118 -5.55 -4.51 -20.13
CA ASP A 118 -5.09 -3.30 -20.77
C ASP A 118 -3.64 -3.09 -20.33
N PHE A 119 -2.73 -2.94 -21.29
CA PHE A 119 -1.29 -2.89 -21.01
C PHE A 119 -0.83 -1.46 -20.85
N PHE A 120 0.09 -1.27 -19.90
CA PHE A 120 0.74 0.00 -19.69
C PHE A 120 1.75 0.26 -20.81
N ASP A 121 1.85 1.52 -21.24
CA ASP A 121 2.85 1.92 -22.20
C ASP A 121 4.25 2.06 -21.55
N PRO A 122 5.32 2.27 -22.32
CA PRO A 122 6.67 2.36 -21.78
C PRO A 122 6.86 3.47 -20.72
N VAL A 123 6.15 4.59 -20.83
CA VAL A 123 6.23 5.68 -19.85
C VAL A 123 5.53 5.28 -18.55
N GLU A 124 4.34 4.73 -18.66
CA GLU A 124 3.59 4.20 -17.52
C GLU A 124 4.33 3.05 -16.83
N MET A 125 5.06 2.23 -17.58
CA MET A 125 5.91 1.15 -17.02
C MET A 125 7.06 1.72 -16.19
N GLU A 126 7.72 2.78 -16.65
CA GLU A 126 8.79 3.44 -15.91
C GLU A 126 8.27 4.05 -14.60
N GLU A 127 7.08 4.65 -14.63
CA GLU A 127 6.42 5.14 -13.41
C GLU A 127 6.12 4.03 -12.41
N LEU A 128 5.65 2.87 -12.87
CA LEU A 128 5.41 1.69 -12.02
C LEU A 128 6.69 1.18 -11.40
N TYR A 129 7.77 1.14 -12.18
CA TYR A 129 9.08 0.72 -11.69
C TYR A 129 9.61 1.67 -10.61
N GLN A 130 9.51 2.98 -10.84
CA GLN A 130 9.91 3.97 -9.85
C GLN A 130 9.10 3.82 -8.55
N GLU A 131 7.79 3.64 -8.62
CA GLU A 131 6.97 3.40 -7.43
C GLU A 131 7.33 2.10 -6.69
N CYS A 132 7.73 1.07 -7.41
CA CYS A 132 8.24 -0.17 -6.81
C CYS A 132 9.55 0.07 -6.08
N THR A 133 10.47 0.77 -6.71
CA THR A 133 11.78 1.15 -6.12
C THR A 133 11.57 2.03 -4.88
N ASP A 134 10.70 3.03 -4.97
CA ASP A 134 10.34 3.90 -3.85
C ASP A 134 9.76 3.11 -2.67
N ALA A 135 8.91 2.11 -2.94
CA ALA A 135 8.35 1.26 -1.90
C ALA A 135 9.43 0.41 -1.21
N ILE A 136 10.36 -0.16 -1.98
CA ILE A 136 11.50 -0.91 -1.44
C ILE A 136 12.38 0.02 -0.61
N ASP A 137 12.75 1.16 -1.14
CA ASP A 137 13.62 2.14 -0.49
C ASP A 137 12.97 2.70 0.78
N TYR A 138 11.67 2.98 0.76
CA TYR A 138 10.96 3.34 1.99
C TYR A 138 11.09 2.26 3.05
N ALA A 139 10.97 1.00 2.68
CA ALA A 139 11.04 -0.08 3.65
C ALA A 139 12.46 -0.31 4.20
N ILE A 140 13.50 -0.26 3.38
CA ILE A 140 14.82 -0.79 3.76
C ILE A 140 16.00 0.16 3.58
N ALA A 141 15.87 1.25 2.80
CA ALA A 141 17.00 2.12 2.51
C ALA A 141 17.47 2.91 3.75
N PRO A 142 18.75 3.33 3.79
CA PRO A 142 19.28 4.19 4.85
C PRO A 142 18.53 5.51 4.97
N THR A 143 18.53 6.11 6.17
CA THR A 143 17.81 7.37 6.46
C THR A 143 18.36 8.58 5.70
N GLU A 144 19.52 8.47 5.11
CA GLU A 144 20.15 9.50 4.27
C GLU A 144 19.56 9.56 2.86
N THR A 145 18.83 8.54 2.45
CA THR A 145 18.10 8.51 1.16
C THR A 145 16.76 9.23 1.28
N GLU A 146 16.17 9.61 0.15
CA GLU A 146 14.87 10.28 0.14
C GLU A 146 13.79 9.46 0.84
N MET A 147 13.60 8.21 0.43
CA MET A 147 12.54 7.36 0.98
C MET A 147 12.85 6.85 2.39
N GLY A 148 14.10 6.58 2.70
CA GLY A 148 14.53 6.25 4.07
C GLY A 148 14.33 7.42 5.03
N SER A 149 14.54 8.66 4.59
CA SER A 149 14.26 9.86 5.39
C SER A 149 12.75 10.06 5.65
N LYS A 150 11.89 9.74 4.66
CA LYS A 150 10.42 9.75 4.84
C LYS A 150 9.98 8.72 5.88
N ARG A 151 10.52 7.50 5.82
CA ARG A 151 10.28 6.47 6.85
C ARG A 151 10.67 6.96 8.24
N ALA A 152 11.85 7.58 8.37
CA ALA A 152 12.31 8.12 9.64
C ALA A 152 11.40 9.26 10.14
N ALA A 153 10.95 10.15 9.27
CA ALA A 153 10.00 11.22 9.59
C ALA A 153 8.64 10.68 10.03
N ASP A 154 8.22 9.52 9.49
CA ASP A 154 7.03 8.78 9.91
C ASP A 154 7.20 8.06 11.27
N GLY A 155 8.36 8.20 11.91
CA GLY A 155 8.64 7.68 13.25
C GLY A 155 9.36 6.33 13.28
N HIS A 156 9.80 5.80 12.14
CA HIS A 156 10.48 4.50 12.05
C HIS A 156 11.84 4.61 11.35
N PRO A 157 12.92 5.07 12.01
CA PRO A 157 14.23 5.23 11.38
C PRO A 157 14.90 3.90 10.99
N ALA A 158 14.60 2.81 11.70
CA ALA A 158 15.15 1.49 11.37
C ALA A 158 14.50 0.90 10.10
N PRO A 159 15.20 0.06 9.32
CA PRO A 159 14.59 -0.68 8.23
C PRO A 159 13.52 -1.65 8.71
N TYR A 160 12.44 -1.79 7.93
CA TYR A 160 11.44 -2.83 8.12
C TYR A 160 11.87 -4.18 7.53
N ALA A 161 11.24 -5.27 7.96
CA ALA A 161 11.49 -6.61 7.46
C ALA A 161 10.68 -6.90 6.17
N LEU A 162 10.84 -6.07 5.12
CA LEU A 162 10.33 -6.40 3.79
C LEU A 162 11.16 -7.55 3.21
N LYS A 163 10.54 -8.70 2.96
CA LYS A 163 11.25 -9.90 2.49
C LYS A 163 10.92 -10.32 1.07
N TYR A 164 9.74 -9.99 0.60
CA TYR A 164 9.25 -10.47 -0.69
C TYR A 164 8.59 -9.35 -1.46
N ILE A 165 8.88 -9.30 -2.76
CA ILE A 165 8.12 -8.56 -3.76
C ILE A 165 7.45 -9.57 -4.66
N GLU A 166 6.13 -9.47 -4.80
CA GLU A 166 5.35 -10.24 -5.75
C GLU A 166 5.09 -9.36 -6.99
N ILE A 167 5.52 -9.83 -8.15
CA ILE A 167 5.40 -9.11 -9.41
C ILE A 167 4.17 -9.61 -10.16
N GLY A 168 3.12 -8.79 -10.21
CA GLY A 168 1.83 -9.13 -10.82
C GLY A 168 0.94 -9.99 -9.94
N ASN A 169 -0.22 -10.37 -10.46
CA ASN A 169 -1.20 -11.22 -9.79
C ASN A 169 -2.02 -12.01 -10.80
N GLU A 170 -2.08 -13.34 -10.65
CA GLU A 170 -2.85 -14.24 -11.52
C GLU A 170 -2.58 -14.04 -13.02
N ASN A 171 -1.44 -13.46 -13.35
CA ASN A 171 -1.04 -13.16 -14.71
C ASN A 171 -0.45 -14.40 -15.39
N ARG A 172 -0.49 -14.41 -16.72
CA ARG A 172 -0.08 -15.53 -17.55
C ARG A 172 0.29 -15.07 -18.96
N ASP A 173 0.87 -15.98 -19.72
CA ASP A 173 1.22 -15.81 -21.13
C ASP A 173 2.37 -14.84 -21.39
N GLU A 174 2.79 -14.77 -22.63
CA GLU A 174 3.95 -14.01 -23.09
C GLU A 174 3.99 -12.54 -22.63
N PRO A 175 2.91 -11.76 -22.66
CA PRO A 175 2.96 -10.37 -22.21
C PRO A 175 3.35 -10.22 -20.73
N TYR A 176 2.87 -11.12 -19.88
CA TYR A 176 3.27 -11.14 -18.47
C TYR A 176 4.74 -11.48 -18.30
N PHE A 177 5.22 -12.55 -18.93
CA PHE A 177 6.61 -12.99 -18.77
C PHE A 177 7.59 -11.92 -19.23
N LYS A 178 7.29 -11.22 -20.34
CA LYS A 178 8.09 -10.11 -20.81
C LYS A 178 8.17 -8.95 -19.81
N ASN A 179 7.03 -8.57 -19.23
CA ASN A 179 6.98 -7.52 -18.22
C ASN A 179 7.65 -7.97 -16.91
N TYR A 180 7.45 -9.22 -16.51
CA TYR A 180 8.10 -9.79 -15.33
C TYR A 180 9.64 -9.72 -15.43
N GLU A 181 10.20 -10.13 -16.57
CA GLU A 181 11.64 -10.05 -16.82
C GLU A 181 12.17 -8.63 -16.69
N TRP A 182 11.39 -7.65 -17.12
CA TRP A 182 11.75 -6.23 -17.03
C TRP A 182 11.79 -5.74 -15.57
N PHE A 183 10.85 -6.17 -14.72
CA PHE A 183 10.86 -5.82 -13.29
C PHE A 183 11.91 -6.59 -12.49
N TYR A 184 12.34 -7.74 -12.96
CA TYR A 184 13.29 -8.62 -12.24
C TYR A 184 14.75 -8.16 -12.37
N GLN A 185 15.08 -7.29 -13.31
CA GLN A 185 16.42 -6.75 -13.53
C GLN A 185 16.83 -5.76 -12.44
#